data_29a1fc2d23851c52e537d61adf27baa2
#
_entry.id   29a1fc2d23851c52e537d61adf27baa2
#
_cell.length_a   1.000
_cell.length_b   1.000
_cell.length_c   1.000
_cell.angle_alpha   90.00
_cell.angle_beta   90.00
_cell.angle_gamma   90.00
#
_symmetry.space_group_name_H-M   'P 1'
#
loop_
_entity.id
_entity.type
_entity.pdbx_description
1 polymer ?
#
loop_
_entity_poly.entity_id
_entity_poly.type
_entity_poly.pdbx_seq_one_letter_code
_entity_poly.pdbx_strand_id
1 'polypeptide(L)'
;MQVLVVGGTGTLGRQIARRALDEGHQVRCMVRTPRKAAFLQEWGCELTRGNLLNPESLDYALDGVDAVIDAATSRPDDPKSIYITDWDGKVNLLRACERAEVKRFVFLS
;
A
#
# COMPACT_ATOMS: atom_id res chain seq x y z
N MET A 1 9.89 -11.32 -6.04
CA MET A 1 8.94 -11.47 -4.93
C MET A 1 7.69 -10.64 -5.19
N GLN A 2 6.61 -10.96 -4.55
CA GLN A 2 5.37 -10.19 -4.65
C GLN A 2 5.39 -9.07 -3.62
N VAL A 3 5.38 -7.83 -4.10
CA VAL A 3 5.45 -6.63 -3.24
C VAL A 3 4.13 -5.88 -3.29
N LEU A 4 3.60 -5.55 -2.13
CA LEU A 4 2.45 -4.65 -2.03
C LEU A 4 2.95 -3.25 -1.69
N VAL A 5 2.58 -2.25 -2.48
CA VAL A 5 2.86 -0.85 -2.20
C VAL A 5 1.55 -0.18 -1.76
N VAL A 6 1.57 0.36 -0.55
CA VAL A 6 0.46 1.16 -0.02
C VAL A 6 0.79 2.62 -0.25
N GLY A 7 -0.14 3.36 -0.85
CA GLY A 7 0.12 4.75 -1.21
C GLY A 7 0.80 4.92 -2.58
N GLY A 8 0.58 4.00 -3.50
CA GLY A 8 1.23 3.99 -4.81
C GLY A 8 0.92 5.18 -5.72
N THR A 9 -0.18 5.90 -5.46
CA THR A 9 -0.54 7.09 -6.24
C THR A 9 0.19 8.35 -5.77
N GLY A 10 0.78 8.33 -4.58
CA GLY A 10 1.57 9.46 -4.08
C GLY A 10 2.91 9.57 -4.77
N THR A 11 3.58 10.72 -4.60
CA THR A 11 4.87 10.98 -5.26
C THR A 11 5.92 9.93 -4.91
N LEU A 12 6.08 9.62 -3.64
CA LEU A 12 7.06 8.62 -3.20
C LEU A 12 6.62 7.21 -3.57
N GLY A 13 5.33 6.89 -3.35
CA GLY A 13 4.81 5.55 -3.62
C GLY A 13 4.94 5.14 -5.08
N ARG A 14 4.68 6.07 -6.02
CA ARG A 14 4.82 5.76 -7.44
C ARG A 14 6.28 5.51 -7.84
N GLN A 15 7.22 6.22 -7.24
CA GLN A 15 8.63 6.00 -7.49
C GLN A 15 9.09 4.65 -6.97
N ILE A 16 8.57 4.24 -5.81
CA ILE A 16 8.85 2.93 -5.22
C ILE A 16 8.29 1.83 -6.12
N ALA A 17 7.04 1.98 -6.57
CA ALA A 17 6.43 1.00 -7.47
C ALA A 17 7.25 0.85 -8.76
N ARG A 18 7.67 1.98 -9.34
CA ARG A 18 8.50 1.96 -10.55
C ARG A 18 9.83 1.25 -10.33
N ARG A 19 10.50 1.56 -9.23
CA ARG A 19 11.78 0.93 -8.90
C ARG A 19 11.65 -0.57 -8.69
N ALA A 20 10.60 -0.98 -7.99
CA ALA A 20 10.37 -2.41 -7.76
C ALA A 20 10.11 -3.17 -9.06
N LEU A 21 9.34 -2.59 -9.97
CA LEU A 21 9.11 -3.18 -11.29
C LEU A 21 10.43 -3.29 -12.07
N ASP A 22 11.24 -2.22 -12.05
CA ASP A 22 12.52 -2.20 -12.78
C ASP A 22 13.48 -3.26 -12.26
N GLU A 23 13.38 -3.62 -10.98
CA GLU A 23 14.21 -4.67 -10.38
C GLU A 23 13.61 -6.07 -10.55
N GLY A 24 12.54 -6.21 -11.30
CA GLY A 24 11.98 -7.52 -11.64
C GLY A 24 10.97 -8.09 -10.65
N HIS A 25 10.51 -7.29 -9.68
CA HIS A 25 9.50 -7.75 -8.74
C HIS A 25 8.11 -7.65 -9.33
N GLN A 26 7.21 -8.48 -8.84
CA GLN A 26 5.80 -8.34 -9.09
C GLN A 26 5.25 -7.31 -8.10
N VAL A 27 4.58 -6.28 -8.59
CA VAL A 27 4.12 -5.16 -7.77
C VAL A 27 2.61 -5.09 -7.79
N ARG A 28 2.03 -5.09 -6.60
CA ARG A 28 0.61 -4.82 -6.39
C ARG A 28 0.49 -3.51 -5.64
N CYS A 29 -0.36 -2.62 -6.12
CA CYS A 29 -0.60 -1.33 -5.46
C CYS A 29 -2.00 -1.33 -4.85
N MET A 30 -2.09 -1.02 -3.57
CA MET A 30 -3.38 -0.84 -2.92
C MET A 30 -3.82 0.61 -3.08
N VAL A 31 -4.99 0.80 -3.65
CA VAL A 31 -5.53 2.13 -3.96
C VAL A 31 -6.99 2.22 -3.52
N ARG A 32 -7.41 3.42 -3.13
CA ARG A 32 -8.80 3.65 -2.78
C ARG A 32 -9.68 3.84 -4.01
N THR A 33 -9.14 4.48 -5.04
CA THR A 33 -9.86 4.78 -6.28
C THR A 33 -9.05 4.27 -7.47
N PRO A 34 -9.31 3.02 -7.92
CA PRO A 34 -8.52 2.43 -9.02
C PRO A 34 -8.48 3.30 -10.28
N ARG A 35 -9.55 4.03 -10.56
CA ARG A 35 -9.62 4.91 -11.73
C ARG A 35 -8.50 5.95 -11.75
N LYS A 36 -8.10 6.47 -10.58
CA LYS A 36 -7.03 7.46 -10.47
C LYS A 36 -5.64 6.85 -10.56
N ALA A 37 -5.55 5.55 -10.49
CA ALA A 37 -4.30 4.80 -10.48
C ALA A 37 -4.03 4.05 -11.78
N ALA A 38 -4.77 4.37 -12.85
CA ALA A 38 -4.64 3.66 -14.13
C ALA A 38 -3.20 3.66 -14.66
N PHE A 39 -2.43 4.71 -14.41
CA PHE A 39 -1.05 4.79 -14.86
C PHE A 39 -0.17 3.70 -14.25
N LEU A 40 -0.45 3.29 -13.01
CA LEU A 40 0.29 2.19 -12.36
C LEU A 40 0.04 0.87 -13.07
N GLN A 41 -1.20 0.65 -13.50
CA GLN A 41 -1.56 -0.54 -14.25
C GLN A 41 -0.86 -0.57 -15.61
N GLU A 42 -0.76 0.58 -16.26
CA GLU A 42 -0.04 0.70 -17.53
C GLU A 42 1.45 0.38 -17.37
N TRP A 43 2.02 0.67 -16.22
CA TRP A 43 3.42 0.33 -15.92
C TRP A 43 3.64 -1.15 -15.67
N GLY A 44 2.57 -1.91 -15.43
CA GLY A 44 2.64 -3.33 -15.13
C GLY A 44 2.31 -3.71 -13.69
N CYS A 45 1.82 -2.78 -12.89
CA CYS A 45 1.37 -3.09 -11.54
C CYS A 45 -0.01 -3.74 -11.57
N GLU A 46 -0.24 -4.67 -10.65
CA GLU A 46 -1.58 -5.12 -10.30
C GLU A 46 -2.20 -4.10 -9.34
N LEU A 47 -3.45 -3.75 -9.53
CA LEU A 47 -4.16 -2.87 -8.62
C LEU A 47 -5.09 -3.68 -7.73
N THR A 48 -5.14 -3.33 -6.45
CA THR A 48 -6.13 -3.86 -5.53
C THR A 48 -6.81 -2.71 -4.82
N ARG A 49 -8.12 -2.79 -4.69
CA ARG A 49 -8.88 -1.78 -3.98
C ARG A 49 -8.79 -2.06 -2.48
N GLY A 50 -8.45 -1.05 -1.69
CA GLY A 50 -8.38 -1.22 -0.26
C GLY A 50 -8.33 0.11 0.48
N ASN A 51 -8.65 0.03 1.77
CA ASN A 51 -8.65 1.16 2.67
C ASN A 51 -8.04 0.73 3.99
N LEU A 52 -7.03 1.47 4.47
CA LEU A 52 -6.36 1.16 5.74
C LEU A 52 -7.33 1.12 6.92
N LEU A 53 -8.46 1.79 6.84
CA LEU A 53 -9.48 1.77 7.91
C LEU A 53 -10.45 0.59 7.79
N ASN A 54 -10.33 -0.23 6.76
CA ASN A 54 -11.14 -1.43 6.58
C ASN A 54 -10.25 -2.67 6.63
N PRO A 55 -10.18 -3.36 7.80
CA PRO A 55 -9.28 -4.52 7.96
C PRO A 55 -9.53 -5.66 6.96
N GLU A 56 -10.78 -5.91 6.58
CA GLU A 56 -11.09 -6.97 5.62
C GLU A 56 -10.46 -6.70 4.26
N SER A 57 -10.43 -5.43 3.83
CA SER A 57 -9.81 -5.08 2.56
C SER A 57 -8.30 -5.31 2.57
N LEU A 58 -7.68 -5.20 3.74
CA LEU A 58 -6.24 -5.43 3.90
C LEU A 58 -5.90 -6.91 3.78
N ASP A 59 -6.71 -7.78 4.36
CA ASP A 59 -6.50 -9.22 4.24
C ASP A 59 -6.53 -9.64 2.76
N TYR A 60 -7.46 -9.09 2.01
CA TYR A 60 -7.58 -9.37 0.59
C TYR A 60 -6.36 -8.86 -0.19
N ALA A 61 -5.93 -7.62 0.12
CA ALA A 61 -4.79 -7.01 -0.57
C ALA A 61 -3.47 -7.74 -0.32
N LEU A 62 -3.34 -8.39 0.84
CA LEU A 62 -2.12 -9.07 1.26
C LEU A 62 -2.03 -10.52 0.81
N ASP A 63 -3.03 -11.03 0.11
CA ASP A 63 -3.01 -12.43 -0.33
C ASP A 63 -1.82 -12.68 -1.26
N GLY A 64 -0.95 -13.61 -0.87
CA GLY A 64 0.23 -13.97 -1.64
C GLY A 64 1.38 -12.97 -1.61
N VAL A 65 1.31 -11.97 -0.74
CA VAL A 65 2.33 -10.90 -0.67
C VAL A 65 3.50 -11.32 0.21
N ASP A 66 4.72 -11.12 -0.29
CA ASP A 66 5.96 -11.42 0.44
C ASP A 66 6.47 -10.22 1.23
N ALA A 67 6.28 -9.02 0.70
CA ALA A 67 6.81 -7.80 1.30
C ALA A 67 5.81 -6.65 1.13
N VAL A 68 5.75 -5.79 2.14
CA VAL A 68 4.88 -4.61 2.12
C VAL A 68 5.73 -3.35 2.29
N ILE A 69 5.50 -2.37 1.43
CA ILE A 69 6.10 -1.05 1.56
C ILE A 69 4.96 -0.05 1.77
N ASP A 70 4.96 0.57 2.93
CA ASP A 70 3.93 1.54 3.29
C ASP A 70 4.45 2.96 3.03
N ALA A 71 4.00 3.56 1.95
CA ALA A 71 4.29 4.93 1.56
C ALA A 71 3.07 5.84 1.69
N ALA A 72 2.01 5.35 2.33
CA ALA A 72 0.80 6.15 2.51
C ALA A 72 1.02 7.26 3.53
N THR A 73 0.57 8.46 3.19
CA THR A 73 0.60 9.61 4.09
C THR A 73 -0.77 10.23 4.18
N SER A 74 -1.09 10.82 5.34
CA SER A 74 -2.31 11.59 5.50
C SER A 74 -2.19 12.93 4.78
N ARG A 75 -3.33 13.49 4.37
CA ARG A 75 -3.35 14.83 3.82
C ARG A 75 -3.02 15.85 4.92
N PRO A 76 -2.10 16.78 4.68
CA PRO A 76 -1.69 17.75 5.71
C PRO A 76 -2.73 18.80 6.06
N ASP A 77 -3.82 18.89 5.31
CA ASP A 77 -4.88 19.90 5.50
C ASP A 77 -5.90 19.56 6.60
N ASP A 78 -5.84 18.35 7.18
CA ASP A 78 -6.73 17.94 8.27
C ASP A 78 -5.92 17.31 9.42
N PRO A 79 -5.58 18.11 10.46
CA PRO A 79 -4.80 17.59 11.59
C PRO A 79 -5.45 16.44 12.34
N LYS A 80 -6.78 16.40 12.42
CA LYS A 80 -7.47 15.27 13.06
C LYS A 80 -7.33 13.99 12.26
N SER A 81 -7.40 14.11 10.96
CA SER A 81 -7.20 13.00 10.03
C SER A 81 -5.81 12.40 10.17
N ILE A 82 -4.78 13.22 10.40
CA ILE A 82 -3.41 12.76 10.57
C ILE A 82 -3.30 11.82 11.77
N TYR A 83 -3.83 12.21 12.93
CA TYR A 83 -3.69 11.40 14.13
C TYR A 83 -4.54 10.14 14.11
N ILE A 84 -5.79 10.24 13.70
CA ILE A 84 -6.73 9.11 13.76
C ILE A 84 -6.48 8.15 12.59
N THR A 85 -6.44 8.69 11.37
CA THR A 85 -6.33 7.87 10.17
C THR A 85 -4.96 7.21 10.05
N ASP A 86 -3.90 7.96 10.32
CA ASP A 86 -2.55 7.40 10.24
C ASP A 86 -2.33 6.31 11.28
N TRP A 87 -2.66 6.60 12.54
CA TRP A 87 -2.43 5.63 13.62
C TRP A 87 -3.25 4.37 13.43
N ASP A 88 -4.57 4.53 13.28
CA ASP A 88 -5.48 3.37 13.13
C ASP A 88 -5.17 2.59 11.85
N GLY A 89 -4.91 3.29 10.76
CA GLY A 89 -4.55 2.67 9.51
C GLY A 89 -3.26 1.87 9.58
N LYS A 90 -2.23 2.41 10.24
CA LYS A 90 -0.95 1.71 10.42
C LYS A 90 -1.09 0.48 11.30
N VAL A 91 -1.85 0.59 12.39
CA VAL A 91 -2.11 -0.55 13.28
C VAL A 91 -2.86 -1.64 12.52
N ASN A 92 -3.89 -1.28 11.78
CA ASN A 92 -4.63 -2.23 10.97
C ASN A 92 -3.73 -2.94 9.96
N LEU A 93 -2.86 -2.20 9.30
CA LEU A 93 -1.94 -2.76 8.31
C LEU A 93 -0.95 -3.73 8.96
N LEU A 94 -0.37 -3.36 10.09
CA LEU A 94 0.56 -4.24 10.81
C LEU A 94 -0.12 -5.53 11.26
N ARG A 95 -1.33 -5.43 11.78
CA ARG A 95 -2.09 -6.62 12.18
C ARG A 95 -2.43 -7.52 10.99
N ALA A 96 -2.78 -6.91 9.86
CA ALA A 96 -3.04 -7.66 8.64
C ALA A 96 -1.78 -8.36 8.12
N CYS A 97 -0.62 -7.71 8.21
CA CYS A 97 0.65 -8.33 7.85
C CYS A 97 0.98 -9.53 8.74
N GLU A 98 0.69 -9.44 10.04
CA GLU A 98 0.86 -10.57 10.95
C GLU A 98 -0.04 -11.74 10.55
N ARG A 99 -1.31 -11.48 10.27
CA ARG A 99 -2.25 -12.53 9.86
C ARG A 99 -1.83 -13.19 8.54
N ALA A 100 -1.32 -12.40 7.62
CA ALA A 100 -0.90 -12.89 6.30
C ALA A 100 0.52 -13.47 6.30
N GLU A 101 1.22 -13.40 7.42
CA GLU A 101 2.60 -13.90 7.57
C GLU A 101 3.56 -13.26 6.57
N VAL A 102 3.40 -11.94 6.36
CA VAL A 102 4.28 -11.17 5.49
C VAL A 102 5.69 -11.18 6.07
N LYS A 103 6.69 -11.47 5.24
CA LYS A 103 8.06 -11.67 5.70
C LYS A 103 8.82 -10.36 5.89
N ARG A 104 8.49 -9.33 5.14
CA ARG A 104 9.20 -8.05 5.20
C ARG A 104 8.21 -6.90 5.18
N PHE A 105 8.45 -5.94 6.05
CA PHE A 105 7.64 -4.74 6.13
C PHE A 105 8.55 -3.52 6.20
N VAL A 106 8.34 -2.57 5.28
CA VAL A 106 9.06 -1.30 5.27
C VAL A 106 8.05 -0.18 5.47
N PHE A 107 8.30 0.62 6.48
CA PHE A 107 7.46 1.74 6.85
C PHE A 107 8.22 3.03 6.53
N LEU A 108 7.61 3.89 5.71
CA LEU A 108 8.19 5.18 5.35
C LEU A 108 7.43 6.30 6.05
N SER A 109 8.15 7.11 6.77
CA SER A 109 7.56 8.24 7.49
C SER A 109 7.83 9.55 6.76
#